data_bbcfeb0bcd16455b61052237851f8141
#
_entry.id   bbcfeb0bcd16455b61052237851f8141
#
_cell.length_a   1.000
_cell.length_b   1.000
_cell.length_c   1.000
_cell.angle_alpha   90.00
_cell.angle_beta   90.00
_cell.angle_gamma   90.00
#
_symmetry.space_group_name_H-M   'P 1'
#
loop_
_entity.id
_entity.type
_entity.pdbx_description
1 polymer ?
#
loop_
_entity_poly.entity_id
_entity_poly.type
_entity_poly.pdbx_seq_one_letter_code
_entity_poly.pdbx_strand_id
1 'polypeptide(L)'
;ILAYQGKANDGYIEMYTVSSDGATITKKWQNEFDTQQGKWNSLVRVDKNTIALAYAGSGDDGYIQTFDIGTSDNAGPAITANSINYENSQFTIMLDEAAYNTNEGSGDLEVSDFALSITGGAATLSSATPTSISKIGESQYVLGFSLSGTPNGSEVLKAVPVQNAVYDINGTASATNQTNNTVNLYEKILPTISSSALASDNATVAVTFSEAVFRSRSASGTGFAGSGDLQVSDFSFSIAGGVATLGSTTPTSISKSGNVYTLGINYIGLPN
;
A
#
# COMPACT_ATOMS: atom_id res chain seq x y z
N ILE A 1 20.52 -1.73 27.43
CA ILE A 1 21.92 -1.86 27.87
C ILE A 1 21.96 -1.72 29.37
N LEU A 2 22.81 -2.49 30.02
CA LEU A 2 23.01 -2.51 31.48
C LEU A 2 24.51 -2.36 31.78
N ALA A 3 24.90 -1.39 32.62
CA ALA A 3 26.22 -1.34 33.18
C ALA A 3 26.13 -1.56 34.70
N TYR A 4 26.98 -2.41 35.24
CA TYR A 4 26.92 -2.79 36.66
C TYR A 4 28.29 -3.18 37.22
N GLN A 5 28.40 -3.12 38.55
CA GLN A 5 29.51 -3.68 39.27
C GLN A 5 29.29 -5.19 39.50
N GLY A 6 30.18 -6.00 39.01
CA GLY A 6 30.15 -7.44 39.16
C GLY A 6 30.83 -7.96 40.40
N LYS A 7 31.18 -9.24 40.37
CA LYS A 7 31.91 -9.91 41.44
C LYS A 7 33.36 -9.39 41.47
N ALA A 8 33.95 -9.28 42.64
CA ALA A 8 35.29 -8.72 42.85
C ALA A 8 35.45 -7.20 42.55
N ASN A 9 34.35 -6.48 42.45
CA ASN A 9 34.27 -5.05 42.11
C ASN A 9 34.48 -4.72 40.61
N ASP A 10 34.67 -5.69 39.77
CA ASP A 10 34.86 -5.49 38.33
C ASP A 10 33.65 -4.78 37.70
N GLY A 11 33.89 -3.97 36.66
CA GLY A 11 32.83 -3.27 35.93
C GLY A 11 32.44 -3.98 34.67
N TYR A 12 31.15 -4.27 34.50
CA TYR A 12 30.61 -4.94 33.31
C TYR A 12 29.55 -4.08 32.62
N ILE A 13 29.55 -4.18 31.28
CA ILE A 13 28.49 -3.65 30.45
C ILE A 13 27.93 -4.77 29.57
N GLU A 14 26.59 -4.87 29.49
CA GLU A 14 25.90 -5.90 28.73
C GLU A 14 24.83 -5.29 27.84
N MET A 15 24.68 -5.86 26.66
CA MET A 15 23.60 -5.54 25.74
C MET A 15 22.59 -6.67 25.68
N TYR A 16 21.32 -6.30 25.68
CA TYR A 16 20.20 -7.21 25.57
C TYR A 16 19.25 -6.74 24.48
N THR A 17 18.59 -7.70 23.81
CA THR A 17 17.37 -7.45 23.04
C THR A 17 16.17 -7.88 23.86
N VAL A 18 15.08 -7.13 23.74
CA VAL A 18 13.78 -7.46 24.32
C VAL A 18 12.83 -7.71 23.17
N SER A 19 12.07 -8.82 23.23
CA SER A 19 11.03 -9.10 22.25
C SER A 19 9.93 -8.01 22.27
N SER A 20 9.21 -7.85 21.16
CA SER A 20 8.17 -6.82 21.02
C SER A 20 7.05 -6.92 22.06
N ASP A 21 6.78 -8.13 22.59
CA ASP A 21 5.83 -8.39 23.67
C ASP A 21 6.43 -8.24 25.08
N GLY A 22 7.73 -7.93 25.17
CA GLY A 22 8.46 -7.79 26.44
C GLY A 22 8.74 -9.12 27.16
N ALA A 23 8.32 -10.26 26.60
CA ALA A 23 8.36 -11.55 27.29
C ALA A 23 9.73 -12.22 27.27
N THR A 24 10.57 -11.90 26.26
CA THR A 24 11.88 -12.52 26.12
C THR A 24 12.99 -11.48 26.14
N ILE A 25 13.98 -11.67 27.01
CA ILE A 25 15.20 -10.86 27.07
C ILE A 25 16.38 -11.75 26.69
N THR A 26 17.07 -11.40 25.62
CA THR A 26 18.21 -12.16 25.11
C THR A 26 19.48 -11.32 25.21
N LYS A 27 20.47 -11.84 25.91
CA LYS A 27 21.81 -11.21 25.99
C LYS A 27 22.51 -11.36 24.63
N LYS A 28 23.04 -10.23 24.13
CA LYS A 28 23.76 -10.15 22.85
C LYS A 28 25.26 -10.18 23.05
N TRP A 29 25.78 -9.35 23.92
CA TRP A 29 27.19 -9.35 24.26
C TRP A 29 27.42 -8.81 25.67
N GLN A 30 28.64 -9.02 26.18
CA GLN A 30 29.15 -8.52 27.44
C GLN A 30 30.58 -8.05 27.23
N ASN A 31 30.93 -6.93 27.88
CA ASN A 31 32.30 -6.46 27.96
C ASN A 31 32.61 -6.11 29.43
N GLU A 32 33.82 -6.39 29.86
CA GLU A 32 34.37 -5.93 31.12
C GLU A 32 35.09 -4.63 30.84
N PHE A 33 34.58 -3.53 31.39
CA PHE A 33 35.14 -2.20 31.13
C PHE A 33 36.17 -1.79 32.20
N ASP A 34 36.18 -2.41 33.38
CA ASP A 34 37.15 -2.22 34.42
C ASP A 34 37.33 -3.51 35.22
N THR A 35 38.58 -3.94 35.40
CA THR A 35 38.96 -5.20 36.10
C THR A 35 39.20 -5.00 37.61
N GLN A 36 39.04 -3.79 38.12
CA GLN A 36 39.34 -3.47 39.52
C GLN A 36 38.16 -2.81 40.24
N GLN A 37 37.45 -1.89 39.55
CA GLN A 37 36.35 -1.15 40.15
C GLN A 37 35.43 -0.56 39.09
N GLY A 38 34.13 -0.89 39.13
CA GLY A 38 33.12 -0.37 38.22
C GLY A 38 31.90 0.17 38.96
N LYS A 39 32.08 1.28 39.72
CA LYS A 39 31.05 1.89 40.58
C LYS A 39 30.38 3.08 39.90
N TRP A 40 29.18 3.43 40.39
CA TRP A 40 28.43 4.64 40.04
C TRP A 40 28.25 4.84 38.54
N ASN A 41 27.83 3.80 37.86
CA ASN A 41 27.70 3.74 36.42
C ASN A 41 26.57 4.66 35.92
N SER A 42 26.89 5.49 34.92
CA SER A 42 25.94 6.33 34.21
C SER A 42 26.12 6.16 32.69
N LEU A 43 25.06 5.80 32.01
CA LEU A 43 25.06 5.58 30.57
C LEU A 43 24.33 6.71 29.85
N VAL A 44 24.93 7.21 28.78
CA VAL A 44 24.29 8.15 27.84
C VAL A 44 24.50 7.68 26.42
N ARG A 45 23.46 7.79 25.59
CA ARG A 45 23.58 7.56 24.15
C ARG A 45 24.24 8.79 23.52
N VAL A 46 25.35 8.58 22.83
CA VAL A 46 26.09 9.64 22.13
C VAL A 46 25.55 9.79 20.70
N ASP A 47 25.41 8.67 20.02
CA ASP A 47 24.81 8.58 18.68
C ASP A 47 24.10 7.24 18.50
N LYS A 48 23.69 6.92 17.25
CA LYS A 48 22.94 5.72 16.93
C LYS A 48 23.65 4.40 17.29
N ASN A 49 24.98 4.38 17.22
CA ASN A 49 25.81 3.18 17.42
C ASN A 49 26.71 3.27 18.65
N THR A 50 26.77 4.43 19.33
CA THR A 50 27.72 4.68 20.41
C THR A 50 27.00 5.07 21.70
N ILE A 51 27.38 4.42 22.78
CA ILE A 51 27.07 4.87 24.15
C ILE A 51 28.33 5.29 24.86
N ALA A 52 28.22 6.28 25.71
CA ALA A 52 29.24 6.61 26.67
C ALA A 52 28.83 6.13 28.07
N LEU A 53 29.78 5.53 28.77
CA LEU A 53 29.68 5.12 30.16
C LEU A 53 30.61 5.97 30.98
N ALA A 54 30.04 6.72 31.93
CA ALA A 54 30.81 7.37 33.00
C ALA A 54 30.74 6.47 34.23
N TYR A 55 31.87 6.27 34.89
CA TYR A 55 31.95 5.42 36.08
C TYR A 55 33.11 5.85 37.01
N ALA A 56 33.11 5.38 38.24
CA ALA A 56 34.26 5.47 39.13
C ALA A 56 35.04 4.16 39.04
N GLY A 57 36.28 4.27 38.61
CA GLY A 57 37.23 3.18 38.53
C GLY A 57 38.16 3.10 39.73
N SER A 58 39.31 2.46 39.57
CA SER A 58 40.30 2.26 40.63
C SER A 58 40.72 3.60 41.29
N GLY A 59 40.70 3.64 42.60
CA GLY A 59 40.99 4.84 43.35
C GLY A 59 39.85 5.85 43.50
N ASP A 60 38.63 5.46 43.08
CA ASP A 60 37.44 6.33 43.00
C ASP A 60 37.60 7.49 42.01
N ASP A 61 38.55 7.37 41.07
CA ASP A 61 38.73 8.33 39.97
C ASP A 61 37.59 8.18 38.93
N GLY A 62 37.21 9.31 38.31
CA GLY A 62 36.17 9.34 37.26
C GLY A 62 36.71 8.94 35.89
N TYR A 63 36.06 8.01 35.22
CA TYR A 63 36.39 7.54 33.88
C TYR A 63 35.20 7.71 32.95
N ILE A 64 35.48 7.88 31.65
CA ILE A 64 34.51 7.82 30.57
C ILE A 64 35.06 6.87 29.52
N GLN A 65 34.21 5.90 29.11
CA GLN A 65 34.48 5.02 27.99
C GLN A 65 33.31 5.04 26.99
N THR A 66 33.61 4.87 25.70
CA THR A 66 32.62 4.70 24.67
C THR A 66 32.60 3.26 24.21
N PHE A 67 31.38 2.76 23.94
CA PHE A 67 31.15 1.41 23.41
C PHE A 67 30.37 1.52 22.12
N ASP A 68 30.84 0.83 21.09
CA ASP A 68 30.07 0.58 19.88
C ASP A 68 29.00 -0.47 20.23
N ILE A 69 27.75 -0.06 20.15
CA ILE A 69 26.58 -0.93 20.37
C ILE A 69 26.05 -1.46 19.04
N GLY A 70 26.83 -1.25 17.97
CA GLY A 70 26.53 -1.56 16.59
C GLY A 70 25.52 -2.67 16.43
N THR A 71 24.31 -2.31 16.23
CA THR A 71 23.42 -3.11 15.40
C THR A 71 23.84 -2.79 13.98
N SER A 72 24.73 -3.58 13.40
CA SER A 72 24.98 -3.49 11.97
C SER A 72 23.72 -3.93 11.24
N ASP A 73 22.72 -3.06 11.24
CA ASP A 73 21.68 -3.13 10.26
C ASP A 73 22.29 -2.63 8.95
N ASN A 74 22.59 -3.56 8.07
CA ASN A 74 23.16 -3.28 6.75
C ASN A 74 22.07 -3.26 5.67
N ALA A 75 20.80 -3.40 6.05
CA ALA A 75 19.66 -3.31 5.17
C ALA A 75 18.94 -1.98 5.40
N GLY A 76 18.73 -1.21 4.36
CA GLY A 76 17.86 -0.02 4.44
C GLY A 76 16.40 -0.41 4.31
N PRO A 77 15.48 0.53 4.60
CA PRO A 77 14.04 0.29 4.62
C PRO A 77 13.52 -0.38 3.35
N ALA A 78 12.75 -1.45 3.50
CA ALA A 78 12.18 -2.20 2.39
C ALA A 78 10.65 -2.20 2.42
N ILE A 79 10.02 -2.11 1.25
CA ILE A 79 8.55 -2.17 1.14
C ILE A 79 8.09 -3.62 1.36
N THR A 80 7.32 -3.85 2.42
CA THR A 80 6.80 -5.16 2.81
C THR A 80 5.36 -5.38 2.38
N ALA A 81 4.58 -4.31 2.26
CA ALA A 81 3.20 -4.36 1.82
C ALA A 81 2.78 -3.07 1.14
N ASN A 82 1.75 -3.18 0.32
CA ASN A 82 1.14 -2.03 -0.33
C ASN A 82 -0.37 -2.23 -0.52
N SER A 83 -1.07 -1.13 -0.77
CA SER A 83 -2.46 -1.13 -1.19
C SER A 83 -2.80 0.16 -1.94
N ILE A 84 -3.90 0.15 -2.68
CA ILE A 84 -4.39 1.32 -3.41
C ILE A 84 -5.84 1.59 -3.01
N ASN A 85 -6.23 2.86 -2.96
CA ASN A 85 -7.62 3.21 -2.76
C ASN A 85 -8.43 2.98 -4.05
N TYR A 86 -9.74 2.77 -3.90
CA TYR A 86 -10.62 2.52 -5.05
C TYR A 86 -10.61 3.67 -6.08
N GLU A 87 -10.39 4.91 -5.64
CA GLU A 87 -10.38 6.08 -6.52
C GLU A 87 -9.11 6.18 -7.39
N ASN A 88 -8.13 5.26 -7.23
CA ASN A 88 -6.83 5.29 -7.91
C ASN A 88 -6.12 6.62 -7.74
N SER A 89 -6.10 7.14 -6.53
CA SER A 89 -5.49 8.44 -6.20
C SER A 89 -4.50 8.38 -5.04
N GLN A 90 -4.49 7.28 -4.28
CA GLN A 90 -3.64 7.09 -3.11
C GLN A 90 -3.05 5.68 -3.12
N PHE A 91 -1.73 5.61 -3.01
CA PHE A 91 -0.96 4.37 -2.91
C PHE A 91 -0.33 4.30 -1.53
N THR A 92 -0.81 3.38 -0.70
CA THR A 92 -0.26 3.14 0.63
C THR A 92 0.87 2.13 0.55
N ILE A 93 1.99 2.44 1.17
CA ILE A 93 3.14 1.54 1.33
C ILE A 93 3.42 1.34 2.82
N MET A 94 3.90 0.14 3.17
CA MET A 94 4.41 -0.19 4.48
C MET A 94 5.87 -0.61 4.32
N LEU A 95 6.75 0.00 5.10
CA LEU A 95 8.15 -0.38 5.23
C LEU A 95 8.32 -1.35 6.40
N ASP A 96 9.41 -2.10 6.42
CA ASP A 96 9.77 -3.02 7.51
C ASP A 96 10.26 -2.30 8.77
N GLU A 97 10.66 -1.03 8.61
CA GLU A 97 11.19 -0.20 9.69
C GLU A 97 10.86 1.29 9.52
N ALA A 98 11.21 2.11 10.50
CA ALA A 98 11.09 3.56 10.43
C ALA A 98 12.09 4.14 9.40
N ALA A 99 11.62 5.08 8.59
CA ALA A 99 12.41 5.66 7.52
C ALA A 99 12.53 7.19 7.63
N TYR A 100 13.66 7.69 7.13
CA TYR A 100 14.10 9.08 7.22
C TYR A 100 14.63 9.56 5.87
N ASN A 101 14.60 10.88 5.63
CA ASN A 101 15.14 11.46 4.38
C ASN A 101 16.62 11.85 4.46
N THR A 102 17.27 11.66 5.62
CA THR A 102 18.70 11.89 5.78
C THR A 102 19.43 10.65 6.27
N ASN A 103 20.71 10.51 5.89
CA ASN A 103 21.56 9.42 6.35
C ASN A 103 21.99 9.53 7.83
N GLU A 104 21.53 10.56 8.52
CA GLU A 104 21.71 10.73 9.96
C GLU A 104 20.55 10.16 10.78
N GLY A 105 19.61 9.45 10.13
CA GLY A 105 18.43 8.87 10.78
C GLY A 105 17.47 9.93 11.31
N SER A 106 17.30 11.02 10.57
CA SER A 106 16.43 12.15 10.92
C SER A 106 15.71 12.71 9.71
N GLY A 107 14.70 13.54 9.94
CA GLY A 107 13.89 14.18 8.91
C GLY A 107 12.76 13.29 8.40
N ASP A 108 11.66 13.91 8.04
CA ASP A 108 10.48 13.24 7.47
C ASP A 108 10.68 12.99 5.97
N LEU A 109 10.10 11.89 5.47
CA LEU A 109 10.11 11.61 4.05
C LEU A 109 9.26 12.63 3.27
N GLU A 110 9.75 13.00 2.09
CA GLU A 110 9.15 13.95 1.18
C GLU A 110 8.68 13.28 -0.13
N VAL A 111 7.89 13.98 -0.92
CA VAL A 111 7.40 13.46 -2.22
C VAL A 111 8.54 13.12 -3.18
N SER A 112 9.65 13.84 -3.10
CA SER A 112 10.86 13.61 -3.91
C SER A 112 11.61 12.33 -3.58
N ASP A 113 11.31 11.69 -2.42
CA ASP A 113 12.00 10.47 -1.97
C ASP A 113 11.46 9.21 -2.63
N PHE A 114 10.34 9.33 -3.36
CA PHE A 114 9.74 8.23 -4.11
C PHE A 114 9.54 8.59 -5.58
N ALA A 115 9.74 7.60 -6.43
CA ALA A 115 9.38 7.66 -7.84
C ALA A 115 8.26 6.65 -8.13
N LEU A 116 7.24 7.11 -8.87
CA LEU A 116 6.14 6.31 -9.35
C LEU A 116 6.31 5.99 -10.83
N SER A 117 5.87 4.82 -11.23
CA SER A 117 5.75 4.44 -12.64
C SER A 117 4.50 3.58 -12.85
N ILE A 118 3.99 3.60 -14.08
CA ILE A 118 2.84 2.79 -14.48
C ILE A 118 3.19 2.03 -15.77
N THR A 119 2.74 0.79 -15.85
CA THR A 119 2.89 -0.04 -17.04
C THR A 119 1.57 -0.73 -17.36
N GLY A 120 1.34 -1.04 -18.64
CA GLY A 120 0.09 -1.63 -19.11
C GLY A 120 -1.06 -0.63 -19.17
N GLY A 121 -2.23 -1.11 -19.59
CA GLY A 121 -3.48 -0.37 -19.63
C GLY A 121 -3.53 0.86 -20.52
N ALA A 122 -4.52 1.71 -20.27
CA ALA A 122 -4.79 2.92 -21.05
C ALA A 122 -4.45 4.22 -20.30
N ALA A 123 -4.41 4.17 -18.96
CA ALA A 123 -4.07 5.31 -18.14
C ALA A 123 -2.56 5.44 -17.92
N THR A 124 -2.10 6.68 -17.73
CA THR A 124 -0.71 7.02 -17.44
C THR A 124 -0.64 7.93 -16.22
N LEU A 125 0.53 8.02 -15.57
CA LEU A 125 0.74 8.99 -14.50
C LEU A 125 0.86 10.42 -15.07
N SER A 126 0.24 11.38 -14.38
CA SER A 126 0.45 12.81 -14.67
C SER A 126 1.82 13.29 -14.20
N SER A 127 2.43 12.62 -13.23
CA SER A 127 3.78 12.89 -12.71
C SER A 127 4.39 11.60 -12.18
N ALA A 128 5.67 11.41 -12.39
CA ALA A 128 6.44 10.33 -11.78
C ALA A 128 6.77 10.59 -10.29
N THR A 129 6.67 11.84 -9.82
CA THR A 129 6.79 12.18 -8.40
C THR A 129 5.39 12.17 -7.77
N PRO A 130 5.20 11.57 -6.60
CA PRO A 130 3.95 11.66 -5.85
C PRO A 130 3.48 13.11 -5.69
N THR A 131 2.19 13.33 -5.72
CA THR A 131 1.59 14.67 -5.51
C THR A 131 1.50 15.05 -4.04
N SER A 132 1.55 14.06 -3.15
CA SER A 132 1.56 14.23 -1.70
C SER A 132 2.17 13.00 -1.04
N ILE A 133 2.65 13.18 0.18
CA ILE A 133 3.05 12.09 1.09
C ILE A 133 2.49 12.39 2.47
N SER A 134 1.98 11.36 3.15
CA SER A 134 1.55 11.47 4.56
C SER A 134 1.96 10.22 5.30
N LYS A 135 2.56 10.41 6.46
CA LYS A 135 2.89 9.34 7.41
C LYS A 135 1.65 9.03 8.25
N ILE A 136 1.18 7.78 8.22
CA ILE A 136 0.00 7.32 8.95
C ILE A 136 0.31 6.28 10.03
N GLY A 137 1.57 5.91 10.16
CA GLY A 137 2.13 4.98 11.14
C GLY A 137 3.62 5.15 11.22
N GLU A 138 4.31 4.41 12.09
CA GLU A 138 5.77 4.51 12.25
C GLU A 138 6.52 4.24 10.94
N SER A 139 6.05 3.26 10.16
CA SER A 139 6.64 2.83 8.89
C SER A 139 5.62 2.81 7.75
N GLN A 140 4.47 3.47 7.88
CA GLN A 140 3.40 3.45 6.89
C GLN A 140 3.16 4.83 6.28
N TYR A 141 3.15 4.90 4.95
CA TYR A 141 3.03 6.13 4.18
C TYR A 141 1.97 6.02 3.11
N VAL A 142 1.24 7.12 2.88
CA VAL A 142 0.29 7.26 1.77
C VAL A 142 0.88 8.23 0.76
N LEU A 143 1.09 7.76 -0.46
CA LEU A 143 1.57 8.52 -1.61
C LEU A 143 0.38 8.90 -2.48
N GLY A 144 0.12 10.21 -2.64
CA GLY A 144 -0.89 10.70 -3.58
C GLY A 144 -0.37 10.68 -5.02
N PHE A 145 -1.25 10.43 -5.98
CA PHE A 145 -0.91 10.52 -7.40
C PHE A 145 -2.13 10.89 -8.24
N SER A 146 -1.88 11.29 -9.48
CA SER A 146 -2.92 11.63 -10.45
C SER A 146 -2.69 10.90 -11.77
N LEU A 147 -3.78 10.53 -12.41
CA LEU A 147 -3.77 9.84 -13.69
C LEU A 147 -4.20 10.76 -14.84
N SER A 148 -3.68 10.47 -16.02
CA SER A 148 -4.20 10.92 -17.30
C SER A 148 -4.79 9.72 -18.03
N GLY A 149 -6.03 9.86 -18.53
CA GLY A 149 -6.80 8.75 -19.10
C GLY A 149 -7.59 7.98 -18.04
N THR A 150 -8.42 7.05 -18.51
CA THR A 150 -9.30 6.22 -17.68
C THR A 150 -8.68 4.82 -17.52
N PRO A 151 -8.41 4.36 -16.29
CA PRO A 151 -7.85 3.03 -16.07
C PRO A 151 -8.81 1.93 -16.54
N ASN A 152 -8.24 0.91 -17.17
CA ASN A 152 -8.96 -0.28 -17.62
C ASN A 152 -8.67 -1.54 -16.77
N GLY A 153 -7.96 -1.38 -15.65
CA GLY A 153 -7.63 -2.48 -14.73
C GLY A 153 -6.40 -3.30 -15.13
N SER A 154 -5.80 -3.01 -16.27
CA SER A 154 -4.55 -3.65 -16.71
C SER A 154 -3.31 -2.85 -16.33
N GLU A 155 -3.50 -1.69 -15.77
CA GLU A 155 -2.41 -0.84 -15.30
C GLU A 155 -1.80 -1.40 -14.03
N VAL A 156 -0.47 -1.43 -13.98
CA VAL A 156 0.32 -1.78 -12.80
C VAL A 156 1.07 -0.54 -12.35
N LEU A 157 0.66 0.02 -11.22
CA LEU A 157 1.36 1.11 -10.53
C LEU A 157 2.51 0.53 -9.72
N LYS A 158 3.67 1.19 -9.77
CA LYS A 158 4.87 0.84 -9.01
C LYS A 158 5.41 2.07 -8.30
N ALA A 159 5.82 1.91 -7.03
CA ALA A 159 6.60 2.89 -6.29
C ALA A 159 7.99 2.35 -5.97
N VAL A 160 9.00 3.21 -6.09
CA VAL A 160 10.37 2.89 -5.68
C VAL A 160 10.95 4.05 -4.88
N PRO A 161 11.76 3.80 -3.84
CA PRO A 161 12.60 4.82 -3.24
C PRO A 161 13.56 5.41 -4.28
N VAL A 162 13.73 6.70 -4.28
CA VAL A 162 14.80 7.35 -5.07
C VAL A 162 16.15 6.99 -4.44
N GLN A 163 17.15 6.80 -5.27
CA GLN A 163 18.48 6.41 -4.80
C GLN A 163 19.01 7.43 -3.78
N ASN A 164 19.42 6.94 -2.63
CA ASN A 164 19.97 7.75 -1.52
C ASN A 164 19.00 8.84 -1.02
N ALA A 165 17.70 8.55 -0.98
CA ALA A 165 16.69 9.47 -0.48
C ALA A 165 15.91 8.93 0.73
N VAL A 166 15.88 7.61 0.92
CA VAL A 166 15.19 6.96 2.04
C VAL A 166 16.20 6.14 2.83
N TYR A 167 16.30 6.39 4.13
CA TYR A 167 17.30 5.78 5.01
C TYR A 167 16.67 5.23 6.27
N ASP A 168 17.30 4.23 6.87
CA ASP A 168 17.01 3.77 8.23
C ASP A 168 17.58 4.74 9.28
N ILE A 169 17.35 4.42 10.55
CA ILE A 169 17.93 5.15 11.68
C ILE A 169 19.49 5.05 11.72
N ASN A 170 20.07 4.06 11.05
CA ASN A 170 21.49 3.82 10.97
C ASN A 170 22.16 4.51 9.78
N GLY A 171 21.37 5.16 8.91
CA GLY A 171 21.84 5.84 7.71
C GLY A 171 22.11 4.88 6.55
N THR A 172 21.55 3.66 6.59
CA THR A 172 21.58 2.73 5.47
C THR A 172 20.48 3.08 4.49
N ALA A 173 20.84 3.29 3.23
CA ALA A 173 19.87 3.68 2.21
C ALA A 173 18.99 2.51 1.78
N SER A 174 17.72 2.79 1.56
CA SER A 174 16.78 1.87 0.91
C SER A 174 17.24 1.51 -0.49
N ALA A 175 17.15 0.23 -0.85
CA ALA A 175 17.44 -0.21 -2.21
C ALA A 175 16.37 0.31 -3.18
N THR A 176 16.77 0.67 -4.40
CA THR A 176 15.82 1.05 -5.47
C THR A 176 15.11 -0.19 -6.07
N ASN A 177 15.69 -1.38 -5.91
CA ASN A 177 15.05 -2.62 -6.31
C ASN A 177 14.22 -3.18 -5.16
N GLN A 178 12.94 -2.85 -5.14
CA GLN A 178 11.97 -3.26 -4.14
C GLN A 178 11.12 -4.43 -4.63
N THR A 179 10.69 -5.26 -3.70
CA THR A 179 9.58 -6.20 -3.86
C THR A 179 8.31 -5.62 -3.22
N ASN A 180 7.14 -6.21 -3.42
CA ASN A 180 5.88 -5.76 -2.82
C ASN A 180 5.55 -4.26 -3.06
N ASN A 181 6.04 -3.70 -4.15
CA ASN A 181 5.93 -2.29 -4.48
C ASN A 181 5.07 -2.00 -5.71
N THR A 182 4.27 -2.97 -6.13
CA THR A 182 3.37 -2.86 -7.29
C THR A 182 1.93 -3.22 -6.92
N VAL A 183 0.98 -2.56 -7.58
CA VAL A 183 -0.45 -2.82 -7.43
C VAL A 183 -1.17 -2.56 -8.74
N ASN A 184 -2.21 -3.35 -9.05
CA ASN A 184 -3.09 -3.06 -10.17
C ASN A 184 -4.04 -1.92 -9.83
N LEU A 185 -4.29 -1.03 -10.79
CA LEU A 185 -5.33 -0.02 -10.68
C LEU A 185 -6.72 -0.68 -10.77
N TYR A 186 -7.69 -0.06 -10.12
CA TYR A 186 -9.10 -0.41 -10.32
C TYR A 186 -9.55 0.10 -11.69
N GLU A 187 -10.23 -0.75 -12.41
CA GLU A 187 -10.92 -0.41 -13.65
C GLU A 187 -11.99 0.68 -13.40
N LYS A 188 -12.06 1.66 -14.30
CA LYS A 188 -12.98 2.81 -14.26
C LYS A 188 -13.72 3.06 -15.58
N ILE A 189 -13.58 2.17 -16.56
CA ILE A 189 -14.32 2.22 -17.80
C ILE A 189 -15.77 1.82 -17.50
N LEU A 190 -16.71 2.63 -17.95
CA LEU A 190 -18.12 2.31 -17.77
C LEU A 190 -18.56 1.26 -18.82
N PRO A 191 -19.39 0.29 -18.44
CA PRO A 191 -19.96 -0.67 -19.38
C PRO A 191 -20.82 0.05 -20.46
N THR A 192 -20.69 -0.39 -21.67
CA THR A 192 -21.44 0.12 -22.82
C THR A 192 -22.18 -1.01 -23.52
N ILE A 193 -23.27 -0.68 -24.21
CA ILE A 193 -23.90 -1.63 -25.12
C ILE A 193 -23.03 -1.72 -26.37
N SER A 194 -22.44 -2.90 -26.62
CA SER A 194 -21.56 -3.15 -27.76
C SER A 194 -22.36 -3.56 -29.01
N SER A 195 -23.51 -4.22 -28.83
CA SER A 195 -24.41 -4.57 -29.90
C SER A 195 -25.84 -4.84 -29.42
N SER A 196 -26.79 -4.77 -30.33
CA SER A 196 -28.15 -5.24 -30.12
C SER A 196 -28.68 -5.98 -31.35
N ALA A 197 -29.51 -6.97 -31.15
CA ALA A 197 -30.14 -7.75 -32.24
C ALA A 197 -31.60 -8.04 -31.89
N LEU A 198 -32.50 -7.67 -32.79
CA LEU A 198 -33.92 -7.99 -32.71
C LEU A 198 -34.13 -9.41 -33.26
N ALA A 199 -34.94 -10.21 -32.57
CA ALA A 199 -35.34 -11.52 -33.04
C ALA A 199 -36.25 -11.37 -34.26
N SER A 200 -36.23 -12.36 -35.18
CA SER A 200 -37.00 -12.32 -36.43
C SER A 200 -38.53 -12.32 -36.22
N ASP A 201 -38.98 -12.78 -35.06
CA ASP A 201 -40.39 -12.77 -34.64
C ASP A 201 -40.78 -11.47 -33.92
N ASN A 202 -39.86 -10.53 -33.76
CA ASN A 202 -40.00 -9.27 -32.99
C ASN A 202 -40.36 -9.46 -31.50
N ALA A 203 -40.26 -10.68 -30.96
CA ALA A 203 -40.66 -10.97 -29.60
C ALA A 203 -39.56 -10.60 -28.55
N THR A 204 -38.31 -10.57 -28.96
CA THR A 204 -37.19 -10.27 -28.06
C THR A 204 -36.11 -9.44 -28.74
N VAL A 205 -35.35 -8.70 -27.94
CA VAL A 205 -34.09 -8.08 -28.35
C VAL A 205 -32.96 -8.58 -27.46
N ALA A 206 -31.87 -9.02 -28.08
CA ALA A 206 -30.63 -9.35 -27.42
C ALA A 206 -29.77 -8.09 -27.34
N VAL A 207 -29.29 -7.76 -26.15
CA VAL A 207 -28.40 -6.63 -25.88
C VAL A 207 -27.08 -7.19 -25.31
N THR A 208 -25.97 -6.89 -25.98
CA THR A 208 -24.63 -7.30 -25.52
C THR A 208 -23.92 -6.13 -24.92
N PHE A 209 -23.43 -6.30 -23.69
CA PHE A 209 -22.58 -5.31 -23.04
C PHE A 209 -21.10 -5.56 -23.31
N SER A 210 -20.29 -4.50 -23.24
CA SER A 210 -18.83 -4.56 -23.38
C SER A 210 -18.17 -5.42 -22.31
N GLU A 211 -18.82 -5.55 -21.15
CA GLU A 211 -18.34 -6.25 -19.96
C GLU A 211 -19.51 -6.77 -19.11
N ALA A 212 -19.19 -7.45 -18.01
CA ALA A 212 -20.20 -7.89 -17.05
C ALA A 212 -20.82 -6.70 -16.33
N VAL A 213 -22.16 -6.63 -16.30
CA VAL A 213 -22.92 -5.56 -15.66
C VAL A 213 -23.72 -6.06 -14.47
N PHE A 214 -23.87 -5.20 -13.46
CA PHE A 214 -24.51 -5.51 -12.19
C PHE A 214 -25.38 -4.35 -11.71
N ARG A 215 -26.39 -4.63 -10.89
CA ARG A 215 -27.28 -3.61 -10.32
C ARG A 215 -26.64 -2.78 -9.21
N SER A 216 -25.70 -3.37 -8.49
CA SER A 216 -25.03 -2.74 -7.38
C SER A 216 -23.57 -3.20 -7.28
N ARG A 217 -22.81 -2.47 -6.52
CA ARG A 217 -21.46 -2.87 -6.12
C ARG A 217 -21.38 -2.99 -4.62
N SER A 218 -20.64 -3.96 -4.13
CA SER A 218 -20.36 -4.16 -2.71
C SER A 218 -18.86 -4.05 -2.49
N ALA A 219 -18.47 -3.52 -1.33
CA ALA A 219 -17.08 -3.61 -0.90
C ALA A 219 -16.69 -5.08 -0.72
N SER A 220 -15.60 -5.52 -1.30
CA SER A 220 -15.08 -6.87 -1.20
C SER A 220 -13.56 -6.82 -1.01
N GLY A 221 -13.10 -7.18 0.18
CA GLY A 221 -11.67 -7.14 0.51
C GLY A 221 -11.09 -5.74 0.31
N THR A 222 -10.12 -5.61 -0.57
CA THR A 222 -9.45 -4.35 -0.90
C THR A 222 -10.14 -3.56 -2.03
N GLY A 223 -11.29 -4.01 -2.54
CA GLY A 223 -11.96 -3.43 -3.70
C GLY A 223 -13.48 -3.48 -3.63
N PHE A 224 -14.09 -3.32 -4.80
CA PHE A 224 -15.53 -3.47 -4.99
C PHE A 224 -15.80 -4.59 -6.00
N ALA A 225 -16.79 -5.43 -5.71
CA ALA A 225 -17.31 -6.40 -6.65
C ALA A 225 -18.72 -5.99 -7.08
N GLY A 226 -19.04 -6.19 -8.35
CA GLY A 226 -20.40 -6.07 -8.85
C GLY A 226 -21.29 -7.16 -8.23
N SER A 227 -22.51 -6.82 -7.87
CA SER A 227 -23.46 -7.76 -7.30
C SER A 227 -24.89 -7.52 -7.80
N GLY A 228 -25.67 -8.59 -7.83
CA GLY A 228 -27.04 -8.58 -8.28
C GLY A 228 -27.19 -8.56 -9.81
N ASP A 229 -27.98 -9.48 -10.35
CA ASP A 229 -28.32 -9.49 -11.77
C ASP A 229 -29.27 -8.34 -12.15
N LEU A 230 -29.15 -7.85 -13.38
CA LEU A 230 -30.07 -6.86 -13.93
C LEU A 230 -31.49 -7.44 -13.99
N GLN A 231 -32.47 -6.57 -13.81
CA GLN A 231 -33.90 -6.87 -13.85
C GLN A 231 -34.56 -6.10 -15.00
N VAL A 232 -35.79 -6.47 -15.34
CA VAL A 232 -36.56 -5.79 -16.40
C VAL A 232 -36.69 -4.28 -16.15
N SER A 233 -36.79 -3.84 -14.90
CA SER A 233 -36.85 -2.43 -14.51
C SER A 233 -35.59 -1.63 -14.79
N ASP A 234 -34.47 -2.28 -15.08
CA ASP A 234 -33.19 -1.61 -15.37
C ASP A 234 -33.09 -1.22 -16.86
N PHE A 235 -34.08 -1.59 -17.65
CA PHE A 235 -34.16 -1.32 -19.09
C PHE A 235 -35.43 -0.55 -19.44
N SER A 236 -35.32 0.29 -20.47
CA SER A 236 -36.45 1.00 -21.04
C SER A 236 -36.36 0.94 -22.57
N PHE A 237 -37.48 0.51 -23.22
CA PHE A 237 -37.59 0.50 -24.66
C PHE A 237 -38.20 1.80 -25.17
N SER A 238 -37.83 2.16 -26.38
CA SER A 238 -38.54 3.13 -27.23
C SER A 238 -38.67 2.58 -28.62
N ILE A 239 -39.72 2.95 -29.31
CA ILE A 239 -39.97 2.64 -30.72
C ILE A 239 -40.26 3.92 -31.47
N ALA A 240 -39.73 4.06 -32.66
CA ALA A 240 -39.97 5.20 -33.53
C ALA A 240 -40.29 4.74 -34.96
N GLY A 241 -41.22 5.43 -35.60
CA GLY A 241 -41.66 5.10 -36.94
C GLY A 241 -42.58 3.86 -37.00
N GLY A 242 -43.16 3.59 -38.19
CA GLY A 242 -44.07 2.48 -38.40
C GLY A 242 -45.43 2.65 -37.74
N VAL A 243 -46.23 1.57 -37.73
CA VAL A 243 -47.59 1.51 -37.19
C VAL A 243 -47.70 0.78 -35.85
N ALA A 244 -46.71 -0.04 -35.52
CA ALA A 244 -46.68 -0.71 -34.24
C ALA A 244 -46.24 0.23 -33.12
N THR A 245 -46.80 0.05 -31.93
CA THR A 245 -46.43 0.79 -30.70
C THR A 245 -46.03 -0.16 -29.60
N LEU A 246 -45.32 0.31 -28.59
CA LEU A 246 -45.03 -0.49 -27.41
C LEU A 246 -46.26 -0.57 -26.50
N GLY A 247 -46.59 -1.79 -26.07
CA GLY A 247 -47.58 -2.03 -25.01
C GLY A 247 -46.99 -1.79 -23.63
N SER A 248 -45.66 -1.81 -23.50
CA SER A 248 -44.92 -1.44 -22.31
C SER A 248 -43.53 -0.98 -22.73
N THR A 249 -43.03 0.08 -22.07
CA THR A 249 -41.64 0.53 -22.21
C THR A 249 -40.67 -0.34 -21.40
N THR A 250 -41.18 -1.08 -20.40
CA THR A 250 -40.37 -2.02 -19.61
C THR A 250 -40.42 -3.39 -20.27
N PRO A 251 -39.29 -4.09 -20.42
CA PRO A 251 -39.25 -5.48 -20.92
C PRO A 251 -40.20 -6.39 -20.14
N THR A 252 -40.83 -7.33 -20.82
CA THR A 252 -41.73 -8.33 -20.21
C THR A 252 -40.98 -9.50 -19.57
N SER A 253 -39.74 -9.74 -19.99
CA SER A 253 -38.88 -10.78 -19.47
C SER A 253 -37.42 -10.40 -19.67
N ILE A 254 -36.54 -11.02 -18.90
CA ILE A 254 -35.09 -10.90 -19.00
C ILE A 254 -34.46 -12.27 -18.79
N SER A 255 -33.48 -12.60 -19.61
CA SER A 255 -32.59 -13.74 -19.40
C SER A 255 -31.15 -13.34 -19.72
N LYS A 256 -30.17 -14.00 -19.10
CA LYS A 256 -28.75 -13.65 -19.20
C LYS A 256 -27.92 -14.85 -19.64
N SER A 257 -27.00 -14.62 -20.57
CA SER A 257 -25.95 -15.56 -20.94
C SER A 257 -24.64 -14.79 -21.19
N GLY A 258 -23.69 -14.91 -20.23
CA GLY A 258 -22.47 -14.05 -20.24
C GLY A 258 -22.82 -12.58 -20.15
N ASN A 259 -22.36 -11.80 -21.13
CA ASN A 259 -22.65 -10.35 -21.24
C ASN A 259 -23.88 -10.04 -22.11
N VAL A 260 -24.61 -11.08 -22.56
CA VAL A 260 -25.83 -10.94 -23.42
C VAL A 260 -27.06 -11.02 -22.54
N TYR A 261 -27.93 -10.04 -22.66
CA TYR A 261 -29.26 -9.99 -22.05
C TYR A 261 -30.32 -10.07 -23.12
N THR A 262 -31.20 -11.07 -23.04
CA THR A 262 -32.34 -11.20 -23.94
C THR A 262 -33.58 -10.64 -23.22
N LEU A 263 -34.17 -9.63 -23.83
CA LEU A 263 -35.26 -8.85 -23.26
C LEU A 263 -36.54 -9.08 -24.05
N GLY A 264 -37.64 -9.46 -23.39
CA GLY A 264 -38.95 -9.64 -24.01
C GLY A 264 -39.62 -8.34 -24.37
N ILE A 265 -40.22 -8.24 -25.55
CA ILE A 265 -40.90 -7.06 -26.03
C ILE A 265 -42.40 -7.31 -26.03
N ASN A 266 -43.17 -6.32 -25.57
CA ASN A 266 -44.64 -6.28 -25.80
C ASN A 266 -44.95 -5.12 -26.75
N TYR A 267 -45.52 -5.45 -27.91
CA TYR A 267 -45.93 -4.45 -28.87
C TYR A 267 -47.42 -4.62 -29.27
N ILE A 268 -48.01 -3.54 -29.71
CA ILE A 268 -49.41 -3.46 -30.17
C ILE A 268 -49.41 -3.08 -31.65
N GLY A 269 -50.15 -3.82 -32.46
CA GLY A 269 -50.19 -3.70 -33.92
C GLY A 269 -49.21 -4.64 -34.60
N LEU A 270 -49.27 -4.74 -35.89
CA LEU A 270 -48.36 -5.57 -36.68
C LEU A 270 -47.17 -4.72 -37.11
N PRO A 271 -45.95 -5.15 -36.82
CA PRO A 271 -44.75 -4.52 -37.37
C PRO A 271 -44.74 -4.69 -38.88
N ASN A 272 -44.45 -3.63 -39.61
CA ASN A 272 -44.33 -3.62 -41.07
C ASN A 272 -42.85 -3.57 -41.50
#